data_f9fc77e1fc95cea9d767b73381ca09c2
#
_entry.id   f9fc77e1fc95cea9d767b73381ca09c2
#
_cell.length_a   1.000
_cell.length_b   1.000
_cell.length_c   1.000
_cell.angle_alpha   90.00
_cell.angle_beta   90.00
_cell.angle_gamma   90.00
#
_symmetry.space_group_name_H-M   'P 1'
#
loop_
_entity.id
_entity.type
_entity.pdbx_description
1 polymer ?
#
loop_
_entity_poly.entity_id
_entity_poly.type
_entity_poly.pdbx_seq_one_letter_code
_entity_poly.pdbx_strand_id
1 'polypeptide(L)'
;MNRLKCISSYISDNEKVLDVGCDQALLSKLLARRGVYSIASDIKANIIINAKKNLSDLEKKYITFTLSDGVPEGVDQTITLVLSGMGTYTILDILKNSKVFFNKIITISNNNHDILRSEMIKLGY
;
A
#
# COMPACT_ATOMS: atom_id res chain seq x y z
N MET A 1 12.63 -15.06 4.23
CA MET A 1 11.99 -13.79 4.56
C MET A 1 10.55 -13.83 4.09
N ASN A 2 9.59 -13.43 4.91
CA ASN A 2 8.20 -13.38 4.48
C ASN A 2 7.92 -12.13 3.62
N ARG A 3 6.74 -12.08 3.00
CA ARG A 3 6.36 -10.98 2.11
C ARG A 3 6.38 -9.62 2.80
N LEU A 4 5.85 -9.53 4.03
CA LEU A 4 5.81 -8.26 4.78
C LEU A 4 7.21 -7.72 5.08
N LYS A 5 8.11 -8.57 5.52
CA LYS A 5 9.50 -8.19 5.80
C LYS A 5 10.23 -7.79 4.52
N CYS A 6 9.96 -8.50 3.42
CA CYS A 6 10.53 -8.17 2.13
C CYS A 6 10.11 -6.76 1.68
N ILE A 7 8.81 -6.46 1.73
CA ILE A 7 8.30 -5.12 1.39
C ILE A 7 8.93 -4.08 2.31
N SER A 8 8.92 -4.33 3.61
CA SER A 8 9.47 -3.39 4.60
C SER A 8 10.95 -3.07 4.34
N SER A 9 11.71 -4.05 3.84
CA SER A 9 13.14 -3.86 3.56
C SER A 9 13.42 -2.86 2.43
N TYR A 10 12.43 -2.61 1.55
CA TYR A 10 12.54 -1.61 0.47
C TYR A 10 12.07 -0.22 0.89
N ILE A 11 11.63 -0.06 2.14
CA ILE A 11 11.11 1.21 2.65
C ILE A 11 12.12 1.78 3.65
N SER A 12 12.57 3.01 3.42
CA SER A 12 13.47 3.70 4.36
C SER A 12 12.66 4.42 5.44
N ASP A 13 13.31 4.73 6.56
CA ASP A 13 12.64 5.29 7.73
C ASP A 13 12.05 6.68 7.52
N ASN A 14 12.49 7.41 6.50
CA ASN A 14 11.99 8.75 6.18
C ASN A 14 10.89 8.76 5.11
N GLU A 15 10.47 7.60 4.63
CA GLU A 15 9.38 7.52 3.66
C GLU A 15 8.03 7.51 4.36
N LYS A 16 7.01 8.05 3.68
CA LYS A 16 5.60 7.79 3.98
C LYS A 16 5.09 6.72 3.03
N VAL A 17 4.20 5.87 3.50
CA VAL A 17 3.71 4.71 2.74
C VAL A 17 2.20 4.76 2.60
N LEU A 18 1.71 4.44 1.40
CA LEU A 18 0.30 4.18 1.14
C LEU A 18 0.15 2.70 0.80
N ASP A 19 -0.55 1.96 1.64
CA ASP A 19 -0.85 0.55 1.43
C ASP A 19 -2.30 0.42 0.96
N VAL A 20 -2.50 0.20 -0.33
CA VAL A 20 -3.83 0.03 -0.94
C VAL A 20 -4.21 -1.43 -0.92
N GLY A 21 -5.38 -1.74 -0.38
CA GLY A 21 -5.79 -3.11 -0.09
C GLY A 21 -5.11 -3.62 1.17
N CYS A 22 -5.20 -2.84 2.25
CA CYS A 22 -4.40 -3.06 3.46
C CYS A 22 -4.80 -4.32 4.26
N ASP A 23 -5.98 -4.86 4.05
CA ASP A 23 -6.50 -6.02 4.78
C ASP A 23 -6.37 -5.81 6.29
N GLN A 24 -5.68 -6.67 7.01
CA GLN A 24 -5.47 -6.55 8.46
C GLN A 24 -4.46 -5.45 8.84
N ALA A 25 -3.94 -4.71 7.86
CA ALA A 25 -2.95 -3.65 8.04
C ALA A 25 -1.63 -4.13 8.68
N LEU A 26 -1.24 -5.37 8.42
CA LEU A 26 -0.03 -5.95 9.00
C LEU A 26 1.24 -5.21 8.57
N LEU A 27 1.30 -4.76 7.31
CA LEU A 27 2.42 -3.95 6.85
C LEU A 27 2.51 -2.63 7.60
N SER A 28 1.39 -1.90 7.72
CA SER A 28 1.33 -0.63 8.44
C SER A 28 1.74 -0.80 9.91
N LYS A 29 1.31 -1.89 10.53
CA LYS A 29 1.69 -2.20 11.92
C LYS A 29 3.19 -2.48 12.05
N LEU A 30 3.76 -3.21 11.10
CA LEU A 30 5.20 -3.46 11.07
C LEU A 30 5.98 -2.15 10.89
N LEU A 31 5.53 -1.29 9.98
CA LEU A 31 6.17 0.01 9.73
C LEU A 31 6.05 0.95 10.93
N ALA A 32 4.93 0.91 11.66
CA ALA A 32 4.73 1.71 12.86
C ALA A 32 5.80 1.43 13.92
N ARG A 33 6.24 0.17 14.05
CA ARG A 33 7.32 -0.21 14.98
C ARG A 33 8.66 0.43 14.60
N ARG A 34 8.84 0.80 13.34
CA ARG A 34 10.02 1.50 12.84
C ARG A 34 9.86 3.02 12.86
N GLY A 35 8.71 3.54 13.32
CA GLY A 35 8.42 4.97 13.27
C GLY A 35 8.14 5.48 11.87
N VAL A 36 7.64 4.63 10.97
CA VAL A 36 7.31 4.99 9.59
C VAL A 36 5.81 5.24 9.49
N TYR A 37 5.43 6.43 9.03
CA TYR A 37 4.03 6.78 8.83
C TYR A 37 3.45 6.06 7.61
N SER A 38 2.21 5.57 7.76
CA SER A 38 1.50 4.95 6.65
C SER A 38 0.02 5.31 6.64
N ILE A 39 -0.54 5.26 5.44
CA ILE A 39 -1.99 5.29 5.19
C ILE A 39 -2.37 3.88 4.79
N ALA A 40 -3.26 3.25 5.56
CA ALA A 40 -3.81 1.94 5.26
C ALA A 40 -5.19 2.12 4.66
N SER A 41 -5.34 1.76 3.39
CA SER A 41 -6.54 1.98 2.60
C SER A 41 -7.15 0.65 2.18
N ASP A 42 -8.49 0.59 2.19
CA ASP A 42 -9.23 -0.55 1.66
C ASP A 42 -10.57 -0.07 1.13
N ILE A 43 -11.13 -0.81 0.18
CA ILE A 43 -12.45 -0.51 -0.40
C ILE A 43 -13.59 -0.98 0.50
N LYS A 44 -13.32 -1.92 1.42
CA LYS A 44 -14.33 -2.54 2.27
C LYS A 44 -14.33 -1.91 3.67
N ALA A 45 -15.47 -1.32 4.05
CA ALA A 45 -15.61 -0.67 5.35
C ALA A 45 -15.37 -1.63 6.52
N ASN A 46 -15.84 -2.89 6.43
CA ASN A 46 -15.65 -3.88 7.49
C ASN A 46 -14.17 -4.23 7.69
N ILE A 47 -13.37 -4.23 6.64
CA ILE A 47 -11.92 -4.43 6.73
C ILE A 47 -11.28 -3.31 7.56
N ILE A 48 -11.61 -2.06 7.24
CA ILE A 48 -11.09 -0.90 7.98
C ILE A 48 -11.50 -0.96 9.45
N ILE A 49 -12.77 -1.25 9.72
CA ILE A 49 -13.28 -1.34 11.11
C ILE A 49 -12.51 -2.41 11.89
N ASN A 50 -12.32 -3.59 11.30
CA ASN A 50 -11.60 -4.67 11.95
C ASN A 50 -10.11 -4.37 12.14
N ALA A 51 -9.47 -3.74 11.15
CA ALA A 51 -8.05 -3.39 11.23
C ALA A 51 -7.78 -2.36 12.33
N LYS A 52 -8.75 -1.50 12.63
CA LYS A 52 -8.62 -0.48 13.69
C LYS A 52 -8.80 -1.01 15.10
N LYS A 53 -9.23 -2.26 15.26
CA LYS A 53 -9.45 -2.84 16.61
C LYS A 53 -8.12 -3.17 17.27
N ASN A 54 -8.03 -2.93 18.57
CA ASN A 54 -6.89 -3.32 19.41
C ASN A 54 -5.54 -2.76 18.96
N LEU A 55 -5.54 -1.53 18.42
CA LEU A 55 -4.28 -0.87 18.06
C LEU A 55 -3.51 -0.44 19.29
N SER A 56 -2.19 -0.62 19.29
CA SER A 56 -1.30 -0.04 20.28
C SER A 56 -1.24 1.49 20.11
N ASP A 57 -0.74 2.19 21.12
CA ASP A 57 -0.56 3.65 21.03
C ASP A 57 0.37 4.03 19.90
N LEU A 58 1.43 3.25 19.68
CA LEU A 58 2.39 3.45 18.60
C LEU A 58 1.71 3.29 17.24
N GLU A 59 0.88 2.25 17.06
CA GLU A 59 0.13 2.02 15.83
C GLU A 59 -0.85 3.17 15.57
N LYS A 60 -1.57 3.63 16.58
CA LYS A 60 -2.48 4.78 16.46
C LYS A 60 -1.74 6.04 16.00
N LYS A 61 -0.51 6.23 16.47
CA LYS A 61 0.29 7.41 16.11
C LYS A 61 0.73 7.41 14.66
N TYR A 62 1.08 6.23 14.11
CA TYR A 62 1.74 6.13 12.81
C TYR A 62 0.84 5.65 11.68
N ILE A 63 -0.38 5.19 11.95
CA ILE A 63 -1.27 4.66 10.93
C ILE A 63 -2.52 5.53 10.79
N THR A 64 -2.80 5.98 9.57
CA THR A 64 -4.06 6.60 9.18
C THR A 64 -4.85 5.61 8.34
N PHE A 65 -6.10 5.35 8.71
CA PHE A 65 -6.97 4.45 7.96
C PHE A 65 -7.90 5.23 7.04
N THR A 66 -8.10 4.76 5.83
CA THR A 66 -8.94 5.41 4.83
C THR A 66 -9.75 4.38 4.05
N LEU A 67 -11.05 4.65 3.90
CA LEU A 67 -11.91 3.89 3.02
C LEU A 67 -11.82 4.51 1.62
N SER A 68 -11.36 3.74 0.64
CA SER A 68 -11.15 4.26 -0.71
C SER A 68 -11.20 3.14 -1.74
N ASP A 69 -11.72 3.44 -2.91
CA ASP A 69 -11.62 2.58 -4.09
C ASP A 69 -10.34 2.95 -4.85
N GLY A 70 -9.29 2.17 -4.65
CA GLY A 70 -7.97 2.45 -5.19
C GLY A 70 -7.23 3.52 -4.41
N VAL A 71 -6.52 4.39 -5.12
CA VAL A 71 -5.71 5.45 -4.51
C VAL A 71 -6.63 6.53 -3.93
N PRO A 72 -6.54 6.83 -2.63
CA PRO A 72 -7.36 7.88 -2.03
C PRO A 72 -6.96 9.28 -2.54
N GLU A 73 -7.90 10.21 -2.49
CA GLU A 73 -7.63 11.60 -2.82
C GLU A 73 -6.68 12.24 -1.81
N GLY A 74 -5.95 13.25 -2.24
CA GLY A 74 -5.09 14.05 -1.36
C GLY A 74 -3.70 13.48 -1.12
N VAL A 75 -3.35 12.34 -1.71
CA VAL A 75 -1.98 11.83 -1.66
C VAL A 75 -1.17 12.42 -2.81
N ASP A 76 0.12 12.65 -2.57
CA ASP A 76 1.00 13.17 -3.60
C ASP A 76 1.98 12.11 -4.12
N GLN A 77 2.74 12.49 -5.15
CA GLN A 77 3.67 11.58 -5.83
C GLN A 77 4.85 11.13 -4.96
N THR A 78 5.13 11.81 -3.86
CA THR A 78 6.28 11.48 -3.00
C THR A 78 6.00 10.34 -2.03
N ILE A 79 4.72 9.99 -1.82
CA ILE A 79 4.37 8.84 -0.99
C ILE A 79 4.74 7.54 -1.72
N THR A 80 5.27 6.57 -0.98
CA THR A 80 5.59 5.26 -1.55
C THR A 80 4.32 4.43 -1.61
N LEU A 81 3.92 4.03 -2.82
CA LEU A 81 2.73 3.19 -3.02
C LEU A 81 3.09 1.73 -2.90
N VAL A 82 2.32 1.00 -2.10
CA VAL A 82 2.45 -0.46 -1.98
C VAL A 82 1.16 -1.11 -2.45
N LEU A 83 1.27 -2.05 -3.37
CA LEU A 83 0.19 -2.87 -3.90
C LEU A 83 0.61 -4.32 -3.81
N SER A 84 0.14 -5.02 -2.78
CA SER A 84 0.52 -6.42 -2.57
C SER A 84 -0.69 -7.29 -2.23
N GLY A 85 -0.57 -8.59 -2.50
CA GLY A 85 -1.62 -9.55 -2.15
C GLY A 85 -2.82 -9.52 -3.10
N MET A 86 -2.68 -8.93 -4.28
CA MET A 86 -3.76 -8.86 -5.28
C MET A 86 -3.25 -9.32 -6.65
N GLY A 87 -4.18 -9.60 -7.56
CA GLY A 87 -3.84 -10.04 -8.91
C GLY A 87 -3.29 -8.90 -9.77
N THR A 88 -2.60 -9.26 -10.83
CA THR A 88 -1.98 -8.32 -11.78
C THR A 88 -2.98 -7.32 -12.32
N TYR A 89 -4.17 -7.76 -12.75
CA TYR A 89 -5.15 -6.86 -13.38
C TYR A 89 -5.75 -5.88 -12.37
N THR A 90 -5.90 -6.28 -11.11
CA THR A 90 -6.33 -5.38 -10.04
C THR A 90 -5.29 -4.29 -9.80
N ILE A 91 -4.01 -4.66 -9.74
CA ILE A 91 -2.91 -3.69 -9.61
C ILE A 91 -2.92 -2.71 -10.77
N LEU A 92 -3.04 -3.21 -12.00
CA LEU A 92 -3.04 -2.36 -13.19
C LEU A 92 -4.24 -1.42 -13.22
N ASP A 93 -5.42 -1.87 -12.81
CA ASP A 93 -6.60 -1.01 -12.74
C ASP A 93 -6.41 0.13 -11.74
N ILE A 94 -5.83 -0.16 -10.59
CA ILE A 94 -5.54 0.87 -9.58
C ILE A 94 -4.57 1.91 -10.16
N LEU A 95 -3.52 1.48 -10.83
CA LEU A 95 -2.54 2.38 -11.43
C LEU A 95 -3.12 3.21 -12.57
N LYS A 96 -3.94 2.60 -13.43
CA LYS A 96 -4.58 3.29 -14.56
C LYS A 96 -5.58 4.35 -14.09
N ASN A 97 -6.28 4.08 -13.00
CA ASN A 97 -7.28 4.99 -12.46
C ASN A 97 -6.70 6.04 -11.51
N SER A 98 -5.43 5.91 -11.16
CA SER A 98 -4.77 6.88 -10.29
C SER A 98 -4.55 8.20 -11.02
N LYS A 99 -4.88 9.31 -10.35
CA LYS A 99 -4.57 10.66 -10.82
C LYS A 99 -3.13 11.08 -10.48
N VAL A 100 -2.43 10.25 -9.71
CA VAL A 100 -1.07 10.51 -9.25
C VAL A 100 -0.13 9.53 -9.92
N PHE A 101 0.99 10.03 -10.44
CA PHE A 101 2.09 9.22 -10.93
C PHE A 101 3.15 9.15 -9.83
N PHE A 102 3.24 8.00 -9.16
CA PHE A 102 4.08 7.85 -7.97
C PHE A 102 5.56 7.74 -8.33
N ASN A 103 6.43 8.36 -7.52
CA ASN A 103 7.87 8.26 -7.67
C ASN A 103 8.40 6.87 -7.34
N LYS A 104 7.73 6.16 -6.44
CA LYS A 104 8.14 4.83 -6.00
C LYS A 104 6.93 3.95 -5.77
N ILE A 105 6.94 2.77 -6.39
CA ILE A 105 5.89 1.76 -6.24
C ILE A 105 6.55 0.43 -5.90
N ILE A 106 5.98 -0.26 -4.90
CA ILE A 106 6.34 -1.63 -4.57
C ILE A 106 5.13 -2.49 -4.86
N THR A 107 5.28 -3.45 -5.75
CA THR A 107 4.19 -4.37 -6.10
C THR A 107 4.62 -5.81 -5.91
N ILE A 108 3.70 -6.62 -5.37
CA ILE A 108 3.83 -8.07 -5.36
C ILE A 108 2.49 -8.63 -5.84
N SER A 109 2.47 -9.07 -7.08
CA SER A 109 1.27 -9.64 -7.69
C SER A 109 1.17 -11.13 -7.37
N ASN A 110 -0.06 -11.64 -7.27
CA ASN A 110 -0.31 -13.06 -7.02
C ASN A 110 -0.07 -13.92 -8.28
N ASN A 111 -0.05 -13.30 -9.47
CA ASN A 111 0.08 -14.01 -10.75
C ASN A 111 0.58 -13.08 -11.86
N ASN A 112 0.87 -13.65 -13.03
CA ASN A 112 1.13 -12.92 -14.29
C ASN A 112 2.18 -11.81 -14.12
N HIS A 113 3.30 -12.10 -13.48
CA HIS A 113 4.34 -11.10 -13.18
C HIS A 113 4.92 -10.45 -14.43
N ASP A 114 5.07 -11.20 -15.52
CA ASP A 114 5.60 -10.67 -16.79
C ASP A 114 4.63 -9.68 -17.42
N ILE A 115 3.32 -9.95 -17.35
CA ILE A 115 2.28 -9.04 -17.82
C ILE A 115 2.30 -7.76 -16.98
N LEU A 116 2.39 -7.89 -15.66
CA LEU A 116 2.46 -6.73 -14.76
C LEU A 116 3.62 -5.82 -15.12
N ARG A 117 4.82 -6.38 -15.27
CA ARG A 117 6.03 -5.62 -15.62
C ARG A 117 5.87 -4.91 -16.97
N SER A 118 5.42 -5.62 -17.98
CA SER A 118 5.24 -5.09 -19.33
C SER A 118 4.22 -3.94 -19.35
N GLU A 119 3.08 -4.13 -18.71
CA GLU A 119 2.02 -3.11 -18.69
C GLU A 119 2.40 -1.89 -17.82
N MET A 120 3.13 -2.09 -16.74
CA MET A 120 3.63 -0.96 -15.94
C MET A 120 4.60 -0.09 -16.73
N ILE A 121 5.47 -0.72 -17.55
CA ILE A 121 6.37 0.02 -18.44
C ILE A 121 5.57 0.86 -19.42
N LYS A 122 4.50 0.33 -20.01
CA LYS A 122 3.61 1.08 -20.90
C LYS A 122 2.95 2.26 -20.22
N LEU A 123 2.69 2.17 -18.90
CA LEU A 123 2.14 3.26 -18.11
C LEU A 123 3.20 4.29 -17.71
N GLY A 124 4.46 4.04 -17.99
CA GLY A 124 5.57 4.93 -17.70
C GLY A 124 6.34 4.63 -16.42
N TYR A 125 6.07 3.49 -15.81
CA TYR A 125 6.78 3.08 -14.58
C TYR A 125 8.03 2.25 -14.86
#